data_9b017f067549866a3d44a0a3cae60279
#
_entry.id   9b017f067549866a3d44a0a3cae60279
#
_cell.length_a   1.000
_cell.length_b   1.000
_cell.length_c   1.000
_cell.angle_alpha   90.00
_cell.angle_beta   90.00
_cell.angle_gamma   90.00
#
_symmetry.space_group_name_H-M   'P 1'
#
loop_
_entity.id
_entity.type
_entity.pdbx_description
1 polymer ?
#
loop_
_entity_poly.entity_id
_entity_poly.type
_entity_poly.pdbx_seq_one_letter_code
_entity_poly.pdbx_strand_id
1 'polypeptide(L)'
;YMLDSRNRDTAALYAIDTASNARTLLFEDARADAGSTLNDPKTGVVQAVSTDYLREEWKTLDTSIAADLQKLKSLGPGDAGIAARTLDDRTWIVAYSAAETPLTYYRYDRADGGKLTKLFSARPALEGKPLVPMWPQEIAARDGLKLVSYLSLPAEADSNHDGKADKAVPLVLFVHGGPWARDSYGYGAYEQWLANRGY
;
A
#
# COMPACT_ATOMS: atom_id res chain seq x y z
N TYR A 1 18.81 -11.97 -1.46
CA TYR A 1 17.48 -12.02 -2.05
C TYR A 1 17.46 -11.33 -3.41
N MET A 2 16.54 -11.71 -4.29
CA MET A 2 16.44 -11.17 -5.64
C MET A 2 14.98 -11.18 -6.10
N LEU A 3 14.54 -10.08 -6.71
CA LEU A 3 13.33 -10.06 -7.53
C LEU A 3 13.71 -10.47 -8.96
N ASP A 4 12.96 -11.40 -9.55
CA ASP A 4 13.24 -11.93 -10.88
C ASP A 4 11.95 -12.15 -11.66
N SER A 5 11.87 -11.51 -12.84
CA SER A 5 10.75 -11.63 -13.79
C SER A 5 11.10 -12.40 -15.05
N ARG A 6 12.27 -13.04 -15.14
CA ARG A 6 12.68 -13.80 -16.35
C ARG A 6 11.76 -14.97 -16.61
N ASN A 7 11.23 -15.05 -17.84
CA ASN A 7 10.27 -16.05 -18.29
C ASN A 7 8.94 -16.07 -17.51
N ARG A 8 8.53 -14.91 -16.99
CA ARG A 8 7.27 -14.73 -16.29
C ARG A 8 6.78 -13.29 -16.44
N ASP A 9 5.49 -13.08 -16.24
CA ASP A 9 4.85 -11.77 -16.36
C ASP A 9 5.17 -10.88 -15.13
N THR A 10 5.06 -11.43 -13.93
CA THR A 10 5.31 -10.71 -12.69
C THR A 10 6.62 -11.13 -12.04
N ALA A 11 7.33 -10.20 -11.39
CA ALA A 11 8.53 -10.50 -10.63
C ALA A 11 8.21 -11.31 -9.36
N ALA A 12 8.97 -12.38 -9.13
CA ALA A 12 8.91 -13.17 -7.90
C ALA A 12 10.12 -12.93 -7.02
N LEU A 13 9.95 -13.18 -5.71
CA LEU A 13 11.02 -13.09 -4.74
C LEU A 13 11.72 -14.44 -4.55
N TYR A 14 13.04 -14.46 -4.73
CA TYR A 14 13.90 -15.62 -4.52
C TYR A 14 14.96 -15.38 -3.45
N ALA A 15 15.27 -16.42 -2.69
CA ALA A 15 16.55 -16.54 -1.98
C ALA A 15 17.57 -17.21 -2.92
N ILE A 16 18.80 -16.70 -2.93
CA ILE A 16 19.90 -17.26 -3.72
C ILE A 16 21.04 -17.63 -2.78
N ASP A 17 21.44 -18.88 -2.82
CA ASP A 17 22.67 -19.32 -2.19
C ASP A 17 23.87 -18.85 -3.05
N THR A 18 24.69 -17.96 -2.51
CA THR A 18 25.78 -17.33 -3.26
C THR A 18 26.96 -18.27 -3.56
N ALA A 19 27.06 -19.41 -2.88
CA ALA A 19 28.11 -20.37 -3.12
C ALA A 19 27.74 -21.36 -4.23
N SER A 20 26.49 -21.83 -4.23
CA SER A 20 26.00 -22.84 -5.20
C SER A 20 25.19 -22.23 -6.34
N ASN A 21 24.80 -20.95 -6.26
CA ASN A 21 23.81 -20.29 -7.13
C ASN A 21 22.41 -20.96 -7.11
N ALA A 22 22.15 -21.82 -6.13
CA ALA A 22 20.84 -22.43 -5.98
C ALA A 22 19.78 -21.35 -5.65
N ARG A 23 18.60 -21.46 -6.27
CA ARG A 23 17.50 -20.53 -6.11
C ARG A 23 16.34 -21.21 -5.41
N THR A 24 15.80 -20.56 -4.40
CA THR A 24 14.58 -20.97 -3.70
C THR A 24 13.52 -19.89 -3.88
N LEU A 25 12.37 -20.25 -4.46
CA LEU A 25 11.23 -19.35 -4.57
C LEU A 25 10.67 -19.11 -3.16
N LEU A 26 10.55 -17.85 -2.76
CA LEU A 26 9.96 -17.46 -1.48
C LEU A 26 8.53 -16.96 -1.65
N PHE A 27 8.26 -16.22 -2.73
CA PHE A 27 6.95 -15.66 -2.99
C PHE A 27 6.78 -15.30 -4.47
N GLU A 28 5.54 -15.47 -4.95
CA GLU A 28 5.06 -14.97 -6.24
C GLU A 28 3.58 -14.60 -6.16
N ASP A 29 3.15 -13.68 -7.00
CA ASP A 29 1.75 -13.36 -7.28
C ASP A 29 1.52 -13.29 -8.79
N ALA A 30 0.35 -13.74 -9.25
CA ALA A 30 0.04 -13.79 -10.68
C ALA A 30 -0.40 -12.42 -11.25
N ARG A 31 -0.74 -11.45 -10.42
CA ARG A 31 -1.33 -10.16 -10.79
C ARG A 31 -0.41 -8.98 -10.59
N ALA A 32 0.57 -9.10 -9.69
CA ALA A 32 1.48 -8.02 -9.35
C ALA A 32 2.89 -8.54 -9.04
N ASP A 33 3.88 -7.69 -9.23
CA ASP A 33 5.25 -7.98 -8.83
C ASP A 33 5.34 -8.16 -7.30
N ALA A 34 6.25 -9.02 -6.86
CA ALA A 34 6.74 -8.98 -5.50
C ALA A 34 7.41 -7.61 -5.28
N GLY A 35 6.95 -6.89 -4.26
CA GLY A 35 7.37 -5.52 -3.96
C GLY A 35 8.42 -5.44 -2.86
N SER A 36 8.11 -4.64 -1.83
CA SER A 36 8.99 -4.44 -0.68
C SER A 36 9.10 -5.69 0.18
N THR A 37 10.23 -5.84 0.88
CA THR A 37 10.42 -6.91 1.87
C THR A 37 10.59 -6.32 3.25
N LEU A 38 10.04 -7.01 4.24
CA LEU A 38 10.30 -6.75 5.65
C LEU A 38 11.26 -7.82 6.17
N ASN A 39 12.45 -7.37 6.53
CA ASN A 39 13.52 -8.27 6.94
C ASN A 39 13.75 -8.19 8.46
N ASP A 40 14.09 -9.30 9.09
CA ASP A 40 14.54 -9.29 10.46
C ASP A 40 15.77 -8.37 10.62
N PRO A 41 15.74 -7.41 11.56
CA PRO A 41 16.78 -6.38 11.63
C PRO A 41 18.16 -6.91 12.09
N LYS A 42 18.24 -8.11 12.63
CA LYS A 42 19.51 -8.72 13.07
C LYS A 42 20.04 -9.71 12.06
N THR A 43 19.17 -10.59 11.55
CA THR A 43 19.58 -11.70 10.69
C THR A 43 19.48 -11.37 9.21
N GLY A 44 18.69 -10.36 8.84
CA GLY A 44 18.39 -10.02 7.46
C GLY A 44 17.44 -10.99 6.75
N VAL A 45 16.91 -11.99 7.47
CA VAL A 45 15.95 -12.96 6.91
C VAL A 45 14.64 -12.26 6.56
N VAL A 46 14.12 -12.50 5.37
CA VAL A 46 12.83 -11.94 4.93
C VAL A 46 11.70 -12.56 5.74
N GLN A 47 10.92 -11.73 6.40
CA GLN A 47 9.79 -12.11 7.24
C GLN A 47 8.44 -11.86 6.56
N ALA A 48 8.37 -10.88 5.68
CA ALA A 48 7.19 -10.62 4.85
C ALA A 48 7.59 -9.97 3.53
N VAL A 49 6.71 -10.06 2.54
CA VAL A 49 6.84 -9.43 1.23
C VAL A 49 5.51 -8.76 0.87
N SER A 50 5.56 -7.58 0.25
CA SER A 50 4.36 -6.90 -0.22
C SER A 50 4.09 -7.17 -1.70
N THR A 51 2.83 -7.01 -2.09
CA THR A 51 2.37 -6.83 -3.47
C THR A 51 1.48 -5.59 -3.52
N ASP A 52 1.52 -4.85 -4.62
CA ASP A 52 0.62 -3.72 -4.83
C ASP A 52 -0.19 -3.99 -6.11
N TYR A 53 -1.38 -4.58 -5.97
CA TYR A 53 -2.33 -4.72 -7.07
C TYR A 53 -3.38 -3.60 -7.01
N LEU A 54 -4.48 -3.79 -6.34
CA LEU A 54 -5.46 -2.72 -6.04
C LEU A 54 -5.04 -1.92 -4.80
N ARG A 55 -4.39 -2.56 -3.87
CA ARG A 55 -3.86 -2.04 -2.61
C ARG A 55 -2.57 -2.74 -2.26
N GLU A 56 -1.73 -2.11 -1.42
CA GLU A 56 -0.58 -2.82 -0.86
C GLU A 56 -1.04 -3.90 0.12
N GLU A 57 -0.60 -5.13 -0.13
CA GLU A 57 -0.90 -6.28 0.72
C GLU A 57 0.40 -6.96 1.15
N TRP A 58 0.52 -7.25 2.45
CA TRP A 58 1.67 -7.95 3.02
C TRP A 58 1.39 -9.43 3.18
N LYS A 59 2.21 -10.25 2.56
CA LYS A 59 2.25 -11.71 2.76
C LYS A 59 3.31 -12.06 3.76
N THR A 60 2.89 -12.66 4.89
CA THR A 60 3.79 -13.14 5.94
C THR A 60 4.49 -14.42 5.51
N LEU A 61 5.82 -14.44 5.60
CA LEU A 61 6.67 -15.61 5.39
C LEU A 61 7.15 -16.20 6.72
N ASP A 62 7.26 -15.36 7.76
CA ASP A 62 7.62 -15.74 9.13
C ASP A 62 6.48 -15.38 10.08
N THR A 63 5.96 -16.38 10.78
CA THR A 63 4.83 -16.23 11.70
C THR A 63 5.14 -15.34 12.91
N SER A 64 6.40 -15.08 13.23
CA SER A 64 6.82 -14.22 14.36
C SER A 64 6.33 -12.78 14.29
N ILE A 65 5.99 -12.28 13.08
CA ILE A 65 5.46 -10.93 12.87
C ILE A 65 4.00 -10.91 12.41
N ALA A 66 3.36 -12.07 12.27
CA ALA A 66 2.00 -12.16 11.72
C ALA A 66 0.98 -11.38 12.57
N ALA A 67 1.07 -11.50 13.89
CA ALA A 67 0.19 -10.78 14.81
C ALA A 67 0.38 -9.26 14.75
N ASP A 68 1.63 -8.81 14.57
CA ASP A 68 1.94 -7.39 14.42
C ASP A 68 1.33 -6.82 13.14
N LEU A 69 1.54 -7.49 12.00
CA LEU A 69 0.95 -7.07 10.72
C LEU A 69 -0.58 -7.05 10.78
N GLN A 70 -1.20 -8.04 11.43
CA GLN A 70 -2.64 -8.07 11.64
C GLN A 70 -3.10 -6.91 12.52
N LYS A 71 -2.34 -6.57 13.56
CA LYS A 71 -2.62 -5.43 14.44
C LYS A 71 -2.56 -4.10 13.68
N LEU A 72 -1.58 -3.93 12.79
CA LEU A 72 -1.43 -2.70 12.01
C LEU A 72 -2.61 -2.47 11.06
N LYS A 73 -3.24 -3.52 10.52
CA LYS A 73 -4.47 -3.40 9.73
C LYS A 73 -5.63 -2.77 10.51
N SER A 74 -5.62 -2.84 11.84
CA SER A 74 -6.66 -2.23 12.69
C SER A 74 -6.55 -0.71 12.84
N LEU A 75 -5.51 -0.07 12.28
CA LEU A 75 -5.38 1.40 12.27
C LEU A 75 -6.50 2.09 11.50
N GLY A 76 -7.08 1.43 10.52
CA GLY A 76 -8.17 1.97 9.73
C GLY A 76 -8.21 1.40 8.31
N PRO A 77 -8.98 2.01 7.40
CA PRO A 77 -9.13 1.53 6.02
C PRO A 77 -7.91 1.79 5.13
N GLY A 78 -6.89 2.49 5.63
CA GLY A 78 -5.66 2.78 4.91
C GLY A 78 -4.64 1.65 4.89
N ASP A 79 -3.48 1.92 4.34
CA ASP A 79 -2.35 1.02 4.27
C ASP A 79 -1.30 1.40 5.31
N ALA A 80 -0.79 0.40 6.02
CA ALA A 80 0.23 0.56 7.04
C ALA A 80 1.55 -0.07 6.57
N GLY A 81 2.51 0.77 6.23
CA GLY A 81 3.88 0.36 5.94
C GLY A 81 4.79 0.48 7.16
N ILE A 82 5.86 -0.30 7.19
CA ILE A 82 6.86 -0.26 8.26
C ILE A 82 8.05 0.53 7.76
N ALA A 83 8.20 1.77 8.23
CA ALA A 83 9.26 2.69 7.80
C ALA A 83 10.61 2.38 8.44
N ALA A 84 10.62 1.90 9.69
CA ALA A 84 11.84 1.55 10.41
C ALA A 84 11.54 0.57 11.55
N ARG A 85 12.58 -0.15 11.98
CA ARG A 85 12.56 -1.05 13.13
C ARG A 85 13.84 -0.88 13.94
N THR A 86 13.74 -0.98 15.27
CA THR A 86 14.93 -1.04 16.12
C THR A 86 15.65 -2.38 15.95
N LEU A 87 16.97 -2.41 16.22
CA LEU A 87 17.75 -3.66 16.10
C LEU A 87 17.26 -4.78 17.02
N ASP A 88 16.70 -4.46 18.17
CA ASP A 88 16.09 -5.43 19.08
C ASP A 88 14.66 -5.81 18.68
N ASP A 89 14.17 -5.24 17.60
CA ASP A 89 12.85 -5.45 17.02
C ASP A 89 11.66 -5.17 17.98
N ARG A 90 11.87 -4.39 19.02
CA ARG A 90 10.84 -4.08 20.02
C ARG A 90 9.99 -2.87 19.67
N THR A 91 10.52 -1.96 18.84
CA THR A 91 9.83 -0.74 18.44
C THR A 91 9.91 -0.57 16.93
N TRP A 92 8.75 -0.30 16.31
CA TRP A 92 8.64 0.00 14.90
C TRP A 92 8.16 1.43 14.68
N ILE A 93 8.58 2.03 13.59
CA ILE A 93 7.97 3.24 13.05
C ILE A 93 7.05 2.83 11.92
N VAL A 94 5.78 3.09 12.08
CA VAL A 94 4.73 2.74 11.13
C VAL A 94 4.29 3.99 10.39
N ALA A 95 4.26 3.92 9.07
CA ALA A 95 3.72 4.94 8.18
C ALA A 95 2.32 4.50 7.73
N TYR A 96 1.29 5.20 8.15
CA TYR A 96 -0.09 4.93 7.77
C TYR A 96 -0.56 5.94 6.74
N SER A 97 -1.11 5.47 5.63
CA SER A 97 -1.67 6.29 4.57
C SER A 97 -3.06 5.82 4.17
N ALA A 98 -3.97 6.76 3.98
CA ALA A 98 -5.28 6.53 3.39
C ALA A 98 -5.61 7.72 2.48
N ALA A 99 -6.59 7.58 1.60
CA ALA A 99 -7.01 8.69 0.74
C ALA A 99 -7.51 9.89 1.57
N GLU A 100 -8.25 9.61 2.64
CA GLU A 100 -8.88 10.59 3.54
C GLU A 100 -7.98 11.02 4.70
N THR A 101 -6.76 10.49 4.76
CA THR A 101 -5.84 10.77 5.87
C THR A 101 -4.44 11.04 5.33
N PRO A 102 -3.87 12.21 5.58
CA PRO A 102 -2.47 12.46 5.24
C PRO A 102 -1.57 11.44 5.88
N LEU A 103 -0.45 11.12 5.21
CA LEU A 103 0.55 10.21 5.73
C LEU A 103 0.88 10.54 7.19
N THR A 104 0.64 9.60 8.09
CA THR A 104 0.78 9.77 9.53
C THR A 104 1.72 8.70 10.07
N TYR A 105 2.65 9.11 10.92
CA TYR A 105 3.63 8.23 11.53
C TYR A 105 3.23 7.88 12.95
N TYR A 106 3.42 6.59 13.28
CA TYR A 106 3.16 6.03 14.61
C TYR A 106 4.40 5.31 15.12
N ARG A 107 4.63 5.38 16.43
CA ARG A 107 5.47 4.44 17.13
C ARG A 107 4.61 3.24 17.53
N TYR A 108 5.07 2.07 17.16
CA TYR A 108 4.46 0.79 17.50
C TYR A 108 5.38 0.04 18.46
N ASP A 109 4.95 -0.15 19.71
CA ASP A 109 5.69 -0.82 20.77
C ASP A 109 5.24 -2.29 20.88
N ARG A 110 5.97 -3.20 20.24
CA ARG A 110 5.69 -4.65 20.27
C ARG A 110 5.71 -5.20 21.69
N ALA A 111 6.67 -4.75 22.52
CA ALA A 111 6.82 -5.19 23.90
C ALA A 111 5.68 -4.74 24.81
N ASP A 112 4.91 -3.70 24.42
CA ASP A 112 3.75 -3.19 25.17
C ASP A 112 2.44 -3.59 24.46
N GLY A 113 2.34 -4.88 24.07
CA GLY A 113 1.14 -5.45 23.46
C GLY A 113 0.74 -4.82 22.11
N GLY A 114 1.71 -4.26 21.39
CA GLY A 114 1.45 -3.58 20.12
C GLY A 114 0.77 -2.23 20.30
N LYS A 115 1.18 -1.46 21.30
CA LYS A 115 0.68 -0.10 21.52
C LYS A 115 1.13 0.82 20.40
N LEU A 116 0.15 1.50 19.80
CA LEU A 116 0.36 2.53 18.79
C LEU A 116 0.29 3.92 19.43
N THR A 117 1.29 4.74 19.18
CA THR A 117 1.35 6.14 19.63
C THR A 117 1.59 7.01 18.41
N LYS A 118 0.63 7.90 18.08
CA LYS A 118 0.80 8.86 16.99
C LYS A 118 1.98 9.75 17.28
N LEU A 119 2.87 9.92 16.30
CA LEU A 119 4.01 10.81 16.37
C LEU A 119 3.69 12.15 15.70
N PHE A 120 3.44 12.12 14.40
CA PHE A 120 3.13 13.31 13.61
C PHE A 120 2.44 12.94 12.31
N SER A 121 1.82 13.94 11.68
CA SER A 121 1.34 13.87 10.30
C SER A 121 2.29 14.63 9.37
N ALA A 122 2.50 14.12 8.17
CA ALA A 122 3.27 14.82 7.14
C ALA A 122 2.59 16.11 6.66
N ARG A 123 1.27 16.24 6.88
CA ARG A 123 0.48 17.42 6.49
C ARG A 123 -0.53 17.79 7.60
N PRO A 124 -0.08 18.36 8.73
CA PRO A 124 -0.97 18.65 9.87
C PRO A 124 -2.15 19.57 9.52
N ALA A 125 -1.96 20.48 8.56
CA ALA A 125 -3.03 21.39 8.12
C ALA A 125 -4.22 20.70 7.47
N LEU A 126 -4.08 19.45 7.04
CA LEU A 126 -5.16 18.64 6.44
C LEU A 126 -5.85 17.72 7.45
N GLU A 127 -5.37 17.62 8.67
CA GLU A 127 -6.02 16.82 9.70
C GLU A 127 -7.43 17.37 9.98
N GLY A 128 -8.43 16.45 9.96
CA GLY A 128 -9.83 16.81 10.19
C GLY A 128 -10.50 17.60 9.06
N LYS A 129 -9.82 17.74 7.90
CA LYS A 129 -10.46 18.32 6.70
C LYS A 129 -11.32 17.28 6.01
N PRO A 130 -12.39 17.69 5.31
CA PRO A 130 -13.26 16.79 4.57
C PRO A 130 -12.56 16.34 3.28
N LEU A 131 -11.74 15.30 3.40
CA LEU A 131 -11.09 14.63 2.28
C LEU A 131 -12.01 13.51 1.77
N VAL A 132 -11.91 13.20 0.47
CA VAL A 132 -12.74 12.17 -0.16
C VAL A 132 -12.01 10.83 -0.23
N PRO A 133 -12.76 9.70 -0.22
CA PRO A 133 -12.21 8.37 -0.44
C PRO A 133 -11.58 8.21 -1.82
N MET A 134 -10.74 7.19 -1.94
CA MET A 134 -10.23 6.69 -3.22
C MET A 134 -10.65 5.23 -3.37
N TRP A 135 -11.31 4.91 -4.47
CA TRP A 135 -11.87 3.60 -4.76
C TRP A 135 -11.02 2.88 -5.80
N PRO A 136 -10.29 1.82 -5.43
CA PRO A 136 -9.60 1.00 -6.40
C PRO A 136 -10.58 0.33 -7.36
N GLN A 137 -10.29 0.37 -8.65
CA GLN A 137 -11.12 -0.17 -9.72
C GLN A 137 -10.28 -1.06 -10.64
N GLU A 138 -10.86 -2.15 -11.12
CA GLU A 138 -10.30 -2.97 -12.17
C GLU A 138 -11.13 -2.75 -13.43
N ILE A 139 -10.55 -2.11 -14.44
CA ILE A 139 -11.23 -1.75 -15.68
C ILE A 139 -10.73 -2.70 -16.78
N ALA A 140 -11.66 -3.40 -17.46
CA ALA A 140 -11.30 -4.21 -18.60
C ALA A 140 -10.98 -3.34 -19.83
N ALA A 141 -9.77 -3.45 -20.35
CA ALA A 141 -9.39 -2.82 -21.61
C ALA A 141 -9.95 -3.58 -22.81
N ARG A 142 -9.94 -2.96 -24.00
CA ARG A 142 -10.47 -3.55 -25.23
C ARG A 142 -9.75 -4.81 -25.69
N ASP A 143 -8.48 -4.95 -25.33
CA ASP A 143 -7.61 -6.09 -25.61
C ASP A 143 -7.68 -7.19 -24.53
N GLY A 144 -8.52 -7.00 -23.50
CA GLY A 144 -8.72 -7.94 -22.42
C GLY A 144 -7.77 -7.74 -21.22
N LEU A 145 -6.85 -6.80 -21.27
CA LEU A 145 -6.02 -6.43 -20.13
C LEU A 145 -6.87 -5.81 -19.02
N LYS A 146 -6.44 -6.00 -17.79
CA LYS A 146 -7.03 -5.40 -16.62
C LYS A 146 -6.23 -4.18 -16.20
N LEU A 147 -6.87 -3.01 -16.28
CA LEU A 147 -6.27 -1.75 -15.90
C LEU A 147 -6.63 -1.48 -14.44
N VAL A 148 -5.63 -1.43 -13.58
CA VAL A 148 -5.79 -0.94 -12.22
C VAL A 148 -5.93 0.57 -12.27
N SER A 149 -7.02 1.08 -11.72
CA SER A 149 -7.36 2.49 -11.70
C SER A 149 -7.89 2.89 -10.34
N TYR A 150 -7.86 4.16 -10.03
CA TYR A 150 -8.36 4.70 -8.76
C TYR A 150 -9.38 5.80 -9.04
N LEU A 151 -10.55 5.70 -8.44
CA LEU A 151 -11.62 6.67 -8.57
C LEU A 151 -11.76 7.48 -7.28
N SER A 152 -11.74 8.81 -7.39
CA SER A 152 -12.17 9.71 -6.34
C SER A 152 -13.38 10.50 -6.82
N LEU A 153 -14.38 10.65 -5.98
CA LEU A 153 -15.63 11.34 -6.30
C LEU A 153 -15.80 12.56 -5.40
N PRO A 154 -16.47 13.62 -5.89
CA PRO A 154 -16.95 14.69 -5.00
C PRO A 154 -17.86 14.10 -3.91
N ALA A 155 -17.73 14.59 -2.67
CA ALA A 155 -18.49 14.06 -1.54
C ALA A 155 -20.01 14.10 -1.75
N GLU A 156 -20.51 15.12 -2.47
CA GLU A 156 -21.93 15.26 -2.83
C GLU A 156 -22.38 14.37 -3.98
N ALA A 157 -21.46 13.65 -4.62
CA ALA A 157 -21.76 12.72 -5.71
C ALA A 157 -21.61 11.25 -5.31
N ASP A 158 -21.17 10.97 -4.10
CA ASP A 158 -21.05 9.62 -3.49
C ASP A 158 -21.53 9.68 -2.04
N SER A 159 -22.82 9.99 -1.87
CA SER A 159 -23.43 10.28 -0.56
C SER A 159 -23.49 9.06 0.36
N ASN A 160 -23.54 7.87 -0.21
CA ASN A 160 -23.57 6.59 0.51
C ASN A 160 -22.17 5.95 0.66
N HIS A 161 -21.12 6.58 0.13
CA HIS A 161 -19.73 6.10 0.17
C HIS A 161 -19.54 4.68 -0.39
N ASP A 162 -20.13 4.39 -1.57
CA ASP A 162 -20.00 3.09 -2.24
C ASP A 162 -19.07 3.12 -3.46
N GLY A 163 -18.47 4.27 -3.77
CA GLY A 163 -17.57 4.45 -4.91
C GLY A 163 -18.29 4.53 -6.25
N LYS A 164 -19.58 4.88 -6.25
CA LYS A 164 -20.37 5.09 -7.46
C LYS A 164 -21.00 6.46 -7.40
N ALA A 165 -20.94 7.16 -8.53
CA ALA A 165 -21.55 8.47 -8.59
C ALA A 165 -23.08 8.37 -8.57
N ASP A 166 -23.74 9.01 -7.61
CA ASP A 166 -25.21 9.12 -7.51
C ASP A 166 -25.82 9.89 -8.68
N LYS A 167 -25.02 10.74 -9.31
CA LYS A 167 -25.37 11.57 -10.47
C LYS A 167 -24.14 11.81 -11.36
N ALA A 168 -24.37 12.12 -12.62
CA ALA A 168 -23.29 12.46 -13.52
C ALA A 168 -22.56 13.74 -13.05
N VAL A 169 -21.24 13.65 -12.99
CA VAL A 169 -20.33 14.76 -12.71
C VAL A 169 -19.26 14.84 -13.81
N PRO A 170 -18.61 15.99 -14.03
CA PRO A 170 -17.48 16.06 -14.94
C PRO A 170 -16.37 15.09 -14.52
N LEU A 171 -15.74 14.43 -15.50
CA LEU A 171 -14.67 13.48 -15.29
C LEU A 171 -13.34 14.05 -15.76
N VAL A 172 -12.31 13.93 -14.93
CA VAL A 172 -10.92 14.14 -15.30
C VAL A 172 -10.21 12.79 -15.27
N LEU A 173 -9.69 12.35 -16.43
CA LEU A 173 -8.79 11.22 -16.50
C LEU A 173 -7.36 11.72 -16.29
N PHE A 174 -6.77 11.32 -15.17
CA PHE A 174 -5.39 11.64 -14.82
C PHE A 174 -4.54 10.37 -15.02
N VAL A 175 -3.53 10.45 -15.91
CA VAL A 175 -2.69 9.30 -16.26
C VAL A 175 -1.27 9.56 -15.78
N HIS A 176 -0.68 8.59 -15.08
CA HIS A 176 0.70 8.68 -14.62
C HIS A 176 1.69 8.90 -15.75
N GLY A 177 2.83 9.52 -15.44
CA GLY A 177 3.97 9.63 -16.33
C GLY A 177 4.70 8.28 -16.48
N GLY A 178 5.74 8.28 -17.31
CA GLY A 178 6.53 7.07 -17.42
C GLY A 178 7.22 6.89 -18.76
N PRO A 179 7.16 5.68 -19.42
CA PRO A 179 6.03 4.72 -19.38
C PRO A 179 6.01 3.74 -18.22
N TRP A 180 7.14 3.40 -17.62
CA TRP A 180 7.26 2.40 -16.54
C TRP A 180 6.92 3.01 -15.18
N ALA A 181 5.63 3.23 -14.94
CA ALA A 181 5.10 3.73 -13.69
C ALA A 181 3.70 3.18 -13.45
N ARG A 182 3.15 3.46 -12.28
CA ARG A 182 1.76 3.21 -11.92
C ARG A 182 1.30 4.19 -10.86
N ASP A 183 -0.01 4.38 -10.76
CA ASP A 183 -0.63 4.99 -9.62
C ASP A 183 -0.84 3.97 -8.50
N SER A 184 -0.92 4.43 -7.27
CA SER A 184 -1.15 3.62 -6.07
C SER A 184 -2.22 4.24 -5.20
N TYR A 185 -2.84 3.41 -4.36
CA TYR A 185 -3.82 3.87 -3.39
C TYR A 185 -3.19 4.81 -2.35
N GLY A 186 -3.90 5.86 -1.98
CA GLY A 186 -3.49 6.76 -0.91
C GLY A 186 -3.96 8.20 -1.10
N TYR A 187 -3.40 9.11 -0.30
CA TYR A 187 -3.67 10.52 -0.42
C TYR A 187 -3.06 11.10 -1.70
N GLY A 188 -3.89 11.53 -2.62
CA GLY A 188 -3.50 12.24 -3.83
C GLY A 188 -3.94 13.72 -3.79
N ALA A 189 -2.99 14.64 -3.93
CA ALA A 189 -3.30 16.07 -3.83
C ALA A 189 -4.16 16.57 -5.01
N TYR A 190 -3.94 16.02 -6.21
CA TYR A 190 -4.70 16.37 -7.39
C TYR A 190 -6.12 15.83 -7.33
N GLU A 191 -6.30 14.59 -6.91
CA GLU A 191 -7.56 13.91 -6.73
C GLU A 191 -8.43 14.66 -5.70
N GLN A 192 -7.85 14.99 -4.54
CA GLN A 192 -8.54 15.77 -3.52
C GLN A 192 -8.90 17.19 -4.00
N TRP A 193 -8.00 17.82 -4.76
CA TRP A 193 -8.21 19.16 -5.30
C TRP A 193 -9.32 19.18 -6.35
N LEU A 194 -9.37 18.18 -7.25
CA LEU A 194 -10.40 18.05 -8.28
C LEU A 194 -11.75 17.68 -7.65
N ALA A 195 -11.81 16.69 -6.79
CA ALA A 195 -13.03 16.28 -6.11
C ALA A 195 -13.66 17.42 -5.30
N ASN A 196 -12.85 18.24 -4.61
CA ASN A 196 -13.31 19.44 -3.90
C ASN A 196 -13.93 20.52 -4.81
N ARG A 197 -13.75 20.40 -6.13
CA ARG A 197 -14.28 21.30 -7.16
C ARG A 197 -15.39 20.69 -8.01
N GLY A 198 -15.84 19.50 -7.64
CA GLY A 198 -16.97 18.83 -8.29
C GLY A 198 -16.59 17.96 -9.50
N TYR A 199 -15.32 17.56 -9.62
CA TYR A 199 -14.85 16.65 -10.66
C TYR A 199 -14.67 15.23 -10.15
#